data_97058dca7927fb0cace5c5a048d1f340
#
_entry.id   97058dca7927fb0cace5c5a048d1f340
#
_cell.length_a   1.000
_cell.length_b   1.000
_cell.length_c   1.000
_cell.angle_alpha   90.00
_cell.angle_beta   90.00
_cell.angle_gamma   90.00
#
_symmetry.space_group_name_H-M   'P 1'
#
loop_
_entity.id
_entity.type
_entity.pdbx_description
1 polymer ?
#
loop_
_entity_poly.entity_id
_entity_poly.type
_entity_poly.pdbx_seq_one_letter_code
_entity_poly.pdbx_strand_id
1 'polypeptide(L)'
;MEAIQLLAQKGARSLLETLQTYPNRQFSINELSKTSHLPFTTTWKLVDKFEKAQIIYVRLIGRTRAVEYKESPFSKLVIRILDLSTSPQGLSISDLKRILRSKHEIKEAYLFGSVAANKEKLESDIDVAILAGRSIDAPSMMSTMQEKYGVKVVPLVFLSK
;
A
#
# COMPACT_ATOMS: atom_id res chain seq x y z
N MET A 1 -16.29 9.20 15.63
CA MET A 1 -16.02 9.19 14.17
C MET A 1 -15.58 7.77 13.81
N GLU A 2 -16.23 7.17 12.85
CA GLU A 2 -15.91 5.82 12.41
C GLU A 2 -14.61 5.82 11.58
N ALA A 3 -13.82 4.73 11.66
CA ALA A 3 -12.56 4.61 10.94
C ALA A 3 -12.72 4.83 9.43
N ILE A 4 -13.81 4.29 8.85
CA ILE A 4 -14.13 4.44 7.42
C ILE A 4 -14.37 5.91 7.05
N GLN A 5 -15.12 6.66 7.87
CA GLN A 5 -15.39 8.08 7.63
C GLN A 5 -14.10 8.92 7.69
N LEU A 6 -13.18 8.56 8.57
CA LEU A 6 -11.89 9.21 8.67
C LEU A 6 -11.04 8.95 7.42
N LEU A 7 -10.98 7.70 6.97
CA LEU A 7 -10.22 7.26 5.81
C LEU A 7 -10.78 7.76 4.48
N ALA A 8 -12.08 8.00 4.41
CA ALA A 8 -12.73 8.61 3.23
C ALA A 8 -12.37 10.09 3.01
N GLN A 9 -11.67 10.72 3.96
CA GLN A 9 -11.24 12.11 3.82
C GLN A 9 -10.11 12.22 2.79
N LYS A 10 -10.21 13.20 1.89
CA LYS A 10 -9.15 13.46 0.91
C LYS A 10 -7.82 13.70 1.63
N GLY A 11 -6.81 12.93 1.28
CA GLY A 11 -5.46 13.02 1.84
C GLY A 11 -5.24 12.27 3.16
N ALA A 12 -6.28 11.69 3.79
CA ALA A 12 -6.13 10.94 5.03
C ALA A 12 -5.17 9.77 4.90
N ARG A 13 -5.26 9.04 3.79
CA ARG A 13 -4.37 7.92 3.47
C ARG A 13 -2.91 8.38 3.41
N SER A 14 -2.60 9.39 2.60
CA SER A 14 -1.23 9.90 2.42
C SER A 14 -0.63 10.40 3.74
N LEU A 15 -1.43 11.06 4.58
CA LEU A 15 -0.99 11.52 5.88
C LEU A 15 -0.65 10.35 6.81
N LEU A 16 -1.49 9.32 6.86
CA LEU A 16 -1.28 8.12 7.67
C LEU A 16 -0.07 7.30 7.20
N GLU A 17 0.09 7.11 5.90
CA GLU A 17 1.25 6.43 5.32
C GLU A 17 2.55 7.17 5.67
N THR A 18 2.54 8.51 5.61
CA THR A 18 3.69 9.33 6.05
C THR A 18 4.02 9.11 7.53
N LEU A 19 3.02 9.16 8.40
CA LEU A 19 3.21 8.97 9.83
C LEU A 19 3.67 7.56 10.19
N GLN A 20 3.20 6.54 9.46
CA GLN A 20 3.66 5.16 9.62
C GLN A 20 5.10 4.93 9.15
N THR A 21 5.48 5.56 8.05
CA THR A 21 6.84 5.47 7.53
C THR A 21 7.86 6.01 8.54
N TYR A 22 7.43 6.97 9.36
CA TYR A 22 8.28 7.61 10.38
C TYR A 22 7.63 7.59 11.77
N PRO A 23 7.41 6.42 12.40
CA PRO A 23 6.58 6.29 13.58
C PRO A 23 7.13 7.01 14.83
N ASN A 24 8.44 7.19 14.91
CA ASN A 24 9.11 7.85 16.05
C ASN A 24 9.52 9.31 15.75
N ARG A 25 9.06 9.85 14.61
CA ARG A 25 9.41 11.21 14.21
C ARG A 25 8.32 12.19 14.61
N GLN A 26 8.74 13.29 15.18
CA GLN A 26 7.88 14.45 15.41
C GLN A 26 7.93 15.38 14.18
N PHE A 27 6.77 15.76 13.70
CA PHE A 27 6.61 16.68 12.58
C PHE A 27 5.93 17.97 13.05
N SER A 28 6.39 19.10 12.58
CA SER A 28 5.52 20.28 12.52
C SER A 28 4.44 20.06 11.45
N ILE A 29 3.30 20.77 11.56
CA ILE A 29 2.24 20.66 10.54
C ILE A 29 2.76 21.05 9.15
N ASN A 30 3.68 22.01 9.07
CA ASN A 30 4.27 22.42 7.80
C ASN A 30 5.17 21.32 7.19
N GLU A 31 6.02 20.69 7.98
CA GLU A 31 6.81 19.52 7.52
C GLU A 31 5.91 18.38 7.09
N LEU A 32 4.90 18.04 7.90
CA LEU A 32 3.97 16.97 7.60
C LEU A 32 3.20 17.23 6.29
N SER A 33 2.80 18.47 6.05
CA SER A 33 2.18 18.93 4.80
C SER A 33 3.10 18.68 3.59
N LYS A 34 4.36 19.05 3.69
CA LYS A 34 5.36 18.87 2.63
C LYS A 34 5.66 17.40 2.39
N THR A 35 5.89 16.61 3.46
CA THR A 35 6.25 15.19 3.36
C THR A 35 5.10 14.34 2.84
N SER A 36 3.85 14.65 3.23
CA SER A 36 2.65 13.94 2.75
C SER A 36 2.12 14.46 1.40
N HIS A 37 2.78 15.47 0.80
CA HIS A 37 2.35 16.14 -0.43
C HIS A 37 0.91 16.68 -0.38
N LEU A 38 0.49 17.19 0.79
CA LEU A 38 -0.84 17.73 1.00
C LEU A 38 -0.79 19.25 1.23
N PRO A 39 -1.85 20.00 0.83
CA PRO A 39 -1.98 21.40 1.20
C PRO A 39 -1.97 21.59 2.73
N PHE A 40 -1.34 22.65 3.21
CA PHE A 40 -1.26 22.95 4.65
C PHE A 40 -2.63 22.95 5.35
N THR A 41 -3.62 23.58 4.73
CA THR A 41 -5.00 23.66 5.28
C THR A 41 -5.66 22.29 5.39
N THR A 42 -5.40 21.39 4.44
CA THR A 42 -5.90 20.02 4.48
C THR A 42 -5.20 19.23 5.58
N THR A 43 -3.88 19.36 5.68
CA THR A 43 -3.07 18.70 6.74
C THR A 43 -3.52 19.16 8.12
N TRP A 44 -3.74 20.47 8.31
CA TRP A 44 -4.24 21.00 9.58
C TRP A 44 -5.56 20.36 9.99
N LYS A 45 -6.54 20.33 9.07
CA LYS A 45 -7.86 19.74 9.33
C LYS A 45 -7.79 18.24 9.64
N LEU A 46 -6.92 17.52 8.94
CA LEU A 46 -6.71 16.09 9.19
C LEU A 46 -6.02 15.84 10.53
N VAL A 47 -5.03 16.65 10.90
CA VAL A 47 -4.36 16.58 12.21
C VAL A 47 -5.38 16.73 13.34
N ASP A 48 -6.28 17.72 13.28
CA ASP A 48 -7.32 17.88 14.30
C ASP A 48 -8.25 16.65 14.40
N LYS A 49 -8.59 16.04 13.27
CA LYS A 49 -9.43 14.84 13.25
C LYS A 49 -8.70 13.60 13.77
N PHE A 50 -7.44 13.44 13.39
CA PHE A 50 -6.62 12.31 13.83
C PHE A 50 -6.28 12.38 15.31
N GLU A 51 -6.08 13.58 15.84
CA GLU A 51 -5.90 13.81 17.27
C GLU A 51 -7.16 13.39 18.05
N LYS A 52 -8.35 13.87 17.62
CA LYS A 52 -9.64 13.47 18.20
C LYS A 52 -9.90 11.98 18.12
N ALA A 53 -9.46 11.33 17.04
CA ALA A 53 -9.55 9.90 16.83
C ALA A 53 -8.46 9.10 17.56
N GLN A 54 -7.57 9.76 18.31
CA GLN A 54 -6.48 9.13 19.06
C GLN A 54 -5.52 8.31 18.17
N ILE A 55 -5.30 8.75 16.94
CA ILE A 55 -4.34 8.15 15.99
C ILE A 55 -2.96 8.79 16.12
N ILE A 56 -2.93 10.05 16.56
CA ILE A 56 -1.72 10.84 16.73
C ILE A 56 -1.69 11.50 18.11
N TYR A 57 -0.49 11.85 18.53
CA TYR A 57 -0.25 12.82 19.58
C TYR A 57 0.04 14.18 18.98
N VAL A 58 -0.53 15.23 19.57
CA VAL A 58 -0.18 16.61 19.26
C VAL A 58 0.31 17.28 20.54
N ARG A 59 1.53 17.81 20.48
CA ARG A 59 2.14 18.55 21.59
C ARG A 59 2.49 19.96 21.12
N LEU A 60 2.36 20.93 22.02
CA LEU A 60 2.85 22.27 21.77
C LEU A 60 4.32 22.36 22.19
N ILE A 61 5.20 22.72 21.27
CA ILE A 61 6.59 23.03 21.50
C ILE A 61 6.80 24.51 21.15
N GLY A 62 6.82 25.35 22.15
CA GLY A 62 6.76 26.80 21.94
C GLY A 62 5.42 27.18 21.26
N ARG A 63 5.51 27.75 20.03
CA ARG A 63 4.33 28.13 19.23
C ARG A 63 3.99 27.09 18.14
N THR A 64 4.70 25.96 18.10
CA THR A 64 4.56 24.96 17.03
C THR A 64 3.83 23.73 17.56
N ARG A 65 2.85 23.25 16.80
CA ARG A 65 2.21 21.95 17.06
C ARG A 65 3.13 20.86 16.48
N ALA A 66 3.69 20.02 17.37
CA ALA A 66 4.43 18.82 17.01
C ALA A 66 3.48 17.64 16.96
N VAL A 67 3.47 16.94 15.84
CA VAL A 67 2.61 15.80 15.53
C VAL A 67 3.45 14.53 15.49
N GLU A 68 3.01 13.51 16.20
CA GLU A 68 3.67 12.21 16.27
C GLU A 68 2.63 11.09 16.15
N TYR A 69 3.01 9.99 15.49
CA TYR A 69 2.13 8.83 15.39
C TYR A 69 1.87 8.22 16.77
N LYS A 70 0.62 7.88 17.03
CA LYS A 70 0.22 7.19 18.26
C LYS A 70 -0.12 5.74 17.98
N GLU A 71 0.69 4.83 18.47
CA GLU A 71 0.35 3.42 18.43
C GLU A 71 -0.76 3.11 19.44
N SER A 72 -1.94 2.78 18.94
CA SER A 72 -3.13 2.44 19.73
C SER A 72 -3.90 1.30 19.05
N PRO A 73 -4.79 0.58 19.75
CA PRO A 73 -5.66 -0.40 19.11
C PRO A 73 -6.46 0.17 17.95
N PHE A 74 -6.91 1.42 18.05
CA PHE A 74 -7.67 2.07 17.00
C PHE A 74 -6.79 2.45 15.80
N SER A 75 -5.57 2.99 16.03
CA SER A 75 -4.65 3.29 14.93
C SER A 75 -4.23 2.02 14.18
N LYS A 76 -3.99 0.92 14.90
CA LYS A 76 -3.73 -0.40 14.28
C LYS A 76 -4.90 -0.88 13.43
N LEU A 77 -6.14 -0.69 13.89
CA LEU A 77 -7.33 -1.03 13.11
C LEU A 77 -7.43 -0.19 11.83
N VAL A 78 -7.24 1.12 11.96
CA VAL A 78 -7.27 2.05 10.81
C VAL A 78 -6.25 1.68 9.75
N ILE A 79 -5.04 1.32 10.16
CA ILE A 79 -3.98 0.84 9.27
C ILE A 79 -4.39 -0.47 8.57
N ARG A 80 -4.92 -1.44 9.32
CA ARG A 80 -5.42 -2.69 8.72
C ARG A 80 -6.49 -2.44 7.66
N ILE A 81 -7.38 -1.46 7.88
CA ILE A 81 -8.38 -1.07 6.88
C ILE A 81 -7.71 -0.46 5.64
N LEU A 82 -6.66 0.34 5.81
CA LEU A 82 -5.87 0.87 4.69
C LEU A 82 -5.20 -0.24 3.89
N ASP A 83 -4.62 -1.23 4.56
CA ASP A 83 -4.02 -2.39 3.92
C ASP A 83 -5.05 -3.23 3.15
N LEU A 84 -6.26 -3.38 3.70
CA LEU A 84 -7.38 -4.05 3.05
C LEU A 84 -7.96 -3.25 1.87
N SER A 85 -7.72 -1.94 1.79
CA SER A 85 -8.09 -1.12 0.64
C SER A 85 -7.12 -1.23 -0.54
N THR A 86 -6.19 -2.16 -0.47
CA THR A 86 -5.35 -2.57 -1.61
C THR A 86 -6.25 -3.12 -2.71
N SER A 87 -6.00 -2.73 -3.95
CA SER A 87 -6.75 -3.25 -5.09
C SER A 87 -6.66 -4.78 -5.16
N PRO A 88 -7.64 -5.49 -5.76
CA PRO A 88 -7.51 -6.92 -6.01
C PRO A 88 -6.19 -7.28 -6.71
N GLN A 89 -5.71 -6.42 -7.63
CA GLN A 89 -4.42 -6.54 -8.27
C GLN A 89 -3.26 -6.47 -7.27
N GLY A 90 -3.28 -5.51 -6.34
CA GLY A 90 -2.24 -5.36 -5.32
C GLY A 90 -2.14 -6.56 -4.39
N LEU A 91 -3.28 -7.13 -3.96
CA LEU A 91 -3.33 -8.36 -3.17
C LEU A 91 -2.81 -9.56 -3.97
N SER A 92 -3.25 -9.68 -5.23
CA SER A 92 -2.79 -10.73 -6.15
C SER A 92 -1.28 -10.66 -6.39
N ILE A 93 -0.71 -9.47 -6.59
CA ILE A 93 0.73 -9.27 -6.75
C ILE A 93 1.51 -9.72 -5.50
N SER A 94 1.02 -9.44 -4.31
CA SER A 94 1.68 -9.84 -3.06
C SER A 94 1.74 -11.35 -2.93
N ASP A 95 0.63 -12.05 -3.21
CA ASP A 95 0.60 -13.52 -3.20
C ASP A 95 1.42 -14.11 -4.36
N LEU A 96 1.36 -13.52 -5.55
CA LEU A 96 2.15 -13.92 -6.70
C LEU A 96 3.65 -13.85 -6.40
N LYS A 97 4.13 -12.77 -5.81
CA LYS A 97 5.52 -12.65 -5.37
C LYS A 97 5.92 -13.77 -4.40
N ARG A 98 5.05 -14.13 -3.47
CA ARG A 98 5.30 -15.21 -2.52
C ARG A 98 5.39 -16.57 -3.21
N ILE A 99 4.47 -16.86 -4.14
CA ILE A 99 4.44 -18.09 -4.92
C ILE A 99 5.70 -18.21 -5.80
N LEU A 100 6.03 -17.15 -6.55
CA LEU A 100 7.21 -17.15 -7.43
C LEU A 100 8.51 -17.37 -6.64
N ARG A 101 8.65 -16.73 -5.46
CA ARG A 101 9.82 -16.92 -4.59
C ARG A 101 9.92 -18.32 -3.98
N SER A 102 8.83 -19.04 -3.84
CA SER A 102 8.84 -20.43 -3.32
C SER A 102 9.27 -21.48 -4.36
N LYS A 103 9.39 -21.09 -5.63
CA LYS A 103 9.75 -21.99 -6.74
C LYS A 103 11.23 -21.86 -7.06
N HIS A 104 12.01 -22.89 -6.77
CA HIS A 104 13.46 -22.93 -7.04
C HIS A 104 13.83 -22.88 -8.53
N GLU A 105 12.87 -23.25 -9.39
CA GLU A 105 13.02 -23.19 -10.84
C GLU A 105 13.06 -21.76 -11.38
N ILE A 106 12.46 -20.80 -10.67
CA ILE A 106 12.35 -19.41 -11.10
C ILE A 106 13.59 -18.65 -10.65
N LYS A 107 14.33 -18.11 -11.61
CA LYS A 107 15.51 -17.28 -11.38
C LYS A 107 15.11 -15.84 -11.13
N GLU A 108 14.25 -15.31 -11.98
CA GLU A 108 13.82 -13.91 -11.95
C GLU A 108 12.36 -13.79 -12.40
N ALA A 109 11.67 -12.77 -11.91
CA ALA A 109 10.34 -12.41 -12.37
C ALA A 109 10.15 -10.89 -12.33
N TYR A 110 9.53 -10.35 -13.37
CA TYR A 110 9.30 -8.91 -13.55
C TYR A 110 7.84 -8.63 -13.88
N LEU A 111 7.25 -7.66 -13.19
CA LEU A 111 5.98 -7.09 -13.58
C LEU A 111 6.19 -6.10 -14.72
N PHE A 112 5.28 -6.11 -15.69
CA PHE A 112 5.27 -5.12 -16.79
C PHE A 112 3.83 -4.72 -17.11
N GLY A 113 3.61 -3.96 -18.17
CA GLY A 113 2.28 -3.52 -18.57
C GLY A 113 1.70 -2.40 -17.71
N SER A 114 0.36 -2.30 -17.66
CA SER A 114 -0.37 -1.21 -17.03
C SER A 114 -0.19 -1.19 -15.51
N VAL A 115 -0.12 -2.35 -14.88
CA VAL A 115 0.06 -2.50 -13.44
C VAL A 115 1.44 -2.02 -13.00
N ALA A 116 2.49 -2.39 -13.73
CA ALA A 116 3.85 -1.92 -13.44
C ALA A 116 4.01 -0.40 -13.65
N ALA A 117 3.22 0.18 -14.55
CA ALA A 117 3.21 1.61 -14.83
C ALA A 117 2.31 2.43 -13.88
N ASN A 118 1.69 1.83 -12.87
CA ASN A 118 0.66 2.43 -12.00
C ASN A 118 -0.49 3.10 -12.78
N LYS A 119 -0.87 2.46 -13.90
CA LYS A 119 -1.97 2.90 -14.79
C LYS A 119 -3.09 1.85 -14.85
N GLU A 120 -3.11 0.94 -13.88
CA GLU A 120 -4.09 -0.13 -13.82
C GLU A 120 -5.51 0.41 -13.61
N LYS A 121 -6.46 -0.27 -14.23
CA LYS A 121 -7.90 -0.16 -13.96
C LYS A 121 -8.33 -1.42 -13.20
N LEU A 122 -9.52 -1.38 -12.60
CA LEU A 122 -10.07 -2.53 -11.86
C LEU A 122 -10.07 -3.84 -12.66
N GLU A 123 -10.19 -3.76 -13.97
CA GLU A 123 -10.24 -4.90 -14.89
C GLU A 123 -8.88 -5.21 -15.57
N SER A 124 -7.81 -4.52 -15.15
CA SER A 124 -6.49 -4.73 -15.76
C SER A 124 -5.91 -6.09 -15.39
N ASP A 125 -5.43 -6.83 -16.40
CA ASP A 125 -4.64 -8.04 -16.19
C ASP A 125 -3.28 -7.70 -15.58
N ILE A 126 -2.68 -8.65 -14.88
CA ILE A 126 -1.32 -8.55 -14.36
C ILE A 126 -0.38 -9.26 -15.32
N ASP A 127 0.47 -8.51 -16.00
CA ASP A 127 1.47 -9.04 -16.89
C ASP A 127 2.77 -9.35 -16.12
N VAL A 128 3.26 -10.60 -16.24
CA VAL A 128 4.49 -11.01 -15.56
C VAL A 128 5.41 -11.78 -16.49
N ALA A 129 6.66 -11.33 -16.61
CA ALA A 129 7.73 -12.05 -17.29
C ALA A 129 8.49 -12.92 -16.28
N ILE A 130 8.69 -14.18 -16.57
CA ILE A 130 9.34 -15.17 -15.69
C ILE A 130 10.51 -15.78 -16.41
N LEU A 131 11.71 -15.66 -15.84
CA LEU A 131 12.89 -16.37 -16.28
C LEU A 131 13.08 -17.63 -15.43
N ALA A 132 12.92 -18.80 -16.03
CA ALA A 132 13.03 -20.08 -15.35
C ALA A 132 14.22 -20.90 -15.87
N GLY A 133 14.86 -21.66 -14.97
CA GLY A 133 15.96 -22.57 -15.31
C GLY A 133 15.48 -23.88 -15.95
N ARG A 134 14.19 -24.20 -15.84
CA ARG A 134 13.52 -25.36 -16.45
C ARG A 134 12.03 -25.04 -16.66
N SER A 135 11.35 -25.94 -17.37
CA SER A 135 9.90 -25.80 -17.61
C SER A 135 9.13 -25.72 -16.28
N ILE A 136 8.18 -24.78 -16.22
CA ILE A 136 7.25 -24.58 -15.10
C ILE A 136 5.81 -24.59 -15.61
N ASP A 137 4.91 -25.07 -14.76
CA ASP A 137 3.46 -24.99 -15.04
C ASP A 137 2.92 -23.60 -14.61
N ALA A 138 3.24 -22.60 -15.41
CA ALA A 138 2.78 -21.25 -15.18
C ALA A 138 1.25 -21.09 -15.23
N PRO A 139 0.51 -21.72 -16.17
CA PRO A 139 -0.96 -21.64 -16.22
C PRO A 139 -1.64 -22.07 -14.92
N SER A 140 -1.24 -23.20 -14.33
CA SER A 140 -1.80 -23.68 -13.06
C SER A 140 -1.52 -22.72 -11.89
N MET A 141 -0.32 -22.13 -11.85
CA MET A 141 0.00 -21.12 -10.83
C MET A 141 -0.86 -19.86 -10.97
N MET A 142 -1.19 -19.46 -12.20
CA MET A 142 -1.92 -18.22 -12.47
C MET A 142 -3.44 -18.40 -12.31
N SER A 143 -3.99 -19.60 -12.57
CA SER A 143 -5.42 -19.89 -12.33
C SER A 143 -5.82 -19.68 -10.88
N THR A 144 -4.93 -20.04 -9.95
CA THR A 144 -5.12 -19.80 -8.51
C THR A 144 -5.32 -18.30 -8.18
N MET A 145 -4.66 -17.40 -8.89
CA MET A 145 -4.82 -15.96 -8.70
C MET A 145 -6.19 -15.49 -9.18
N GLN A 146 -6.63 -16.00 -10.33
CA GLN A 146 -7.94 -15.66 -10.88
C GLN A 146 -9.08 -16.18 -10.00
N GLU A 147 -8.99 -17.40 -9.49
CA GLU A 147 -9.99 -17.98 -8.57
C GLU A 147 -10.08 -17.22 -7.25
N LYS A 148 -8.93 -16.83 -6.70
CA LYS A 148 -8.87 -16.21 -5.36
C LYS A 148 -9.18 -14.72 -5.37
N TYR A 149 -8.76 -13.99 -6.40
CA TYR A 149 -8.82 -12.52 -6.43
C TYR A 149 -9.67 -11.97 -7.58
N GLY A 150 -10.15 -12.82 -8.49
CA GLY A 150 -10.86 -12.38 -9.69
C GLY A 150 -9.95 -11.64 -10.68
N VAL A 151 -8.62 -11.74 -10.52
CA VAL A 151 -7.63 -11.02 -11.32
C VAL A 151 -6.88 -12.00 -12.20
N LYS A 152 -6.91 -11.75 -13.52
CA LYS A 152 -6.17 -12.55 -14.50
C LYS A 152 -4.70 -12.17 -14.48
N VAL A 153 -3.84 -13.19 -14.41
CA VAL A 153 -2.39 -13.04 -14.52
C VAL A 153 -1.92 -13.67 -15.83
N VAL A 154 -1.20 -12.89 -16.63
CA VAL A 154 -0.70 -13.29 -17.95
C VAL A 154 0.82 -13.52 -17.86
N PRO A 155 1.28 -14.78 -17.79
CA PRO A 155 2.69 -15.09 -17.71
C PRO A 155 3.35 -15.15 -19.09
N LEU A 156 4.53 -14.52 -19.23
CA LEU A 156 5.48 -14.76 -20.31
C LEU A 156 6.68 -15.52 -19.73
N VAL A 157 6.84 -16.77 -20.11
CA VAL A 157 7.90 -17.64 -19.59
C VAL A 157 9.07 -17.74 -20.56
N PHE A 158 10.25 -17.42 -20.08
CA PHE A 158 11.51 -17.57 -20.78
C PHE A 158 12.35 -18.63 -20.10
N LEU A 159 12.94 -19.54 -20.88
CA LEU A 159 13.86 -20.54 -20.35
C LEU A 159 15.29 -20.01 -20.47
N SER A 160 15.98 -19.98 -19.35
CA SER A 160 17.42 -19.71 -19.32
C SER A 160 18.17 -20.93 -19.81
N LYS A 161 19.02 -20.76 -20.81
CA LYS A 161 20.03 -21.76 -21.20
C LYS A 161 21.07 -21.94 -20.12
#